data_455288b6f5913581dc49a9116d15c5a1
#
_entry.id   455288b6f5913581dc49a9116d15c5a1
#
_cell.length_a   1.000
_cell.length_b   1.000
_cell.length_c   1.000
_cell.angle_alpha   90.00
_cell.angle_beta   90.00
_cell.angle_gamma   90.00
#
_symmetry.space_group_name_H-M   'P 1'
#
loop_
_entity.id
_entity.type
_entity.pdbx_description
1 polymer ?
#
loop_
_entity_poly.entity_id
_entity_poly.type
_entity_poly.pdbx_seq_one_letter_code
_entity_poly.pdbx_strand_id
1 'polypeptide(L)'
;NEADTRTYLIDLMLEEAGWDIGNTVKLEVPVTGMPSTSGEGFVDYVLYDADGLPLALVEAKRTTSSPKMGEQQAKLYADCLEKATGQRPVIFYSNGYQTHIWNDVQGGPPRLVQGFYTQAELKRLIERRKNNPDLSSFPINETMVERYYQTTAIKSILAEFQQKKRAGLL
;
A
#
# COMPACT_ATOMS: atom_id res chain seq x y z
N ASN A 1 -2.63 5.24 25.68
CA ASN A 1 -2.99 6.32 24.75
C ASN A 1 -2.40 6.05 23.35
N GLU A 2 -2.54 6.95 22.40
CA GLU A 2 -2.02 6.79 21.02
C GLU A 2 -0.48 6.80 20.99
N ALA A 3 0.15 7.63 21.80
CA ALA A 3 1.61 7.66 21.95
C ALA A 3 2.14 6.33 22.51
N ASP A 4 1.47 5.72 23.50
CA ASP A 4 1.86 4.42 24.01
C ASP A 4 1.71 3.32 22.94
N THR A 5 0.66 3.37 22.12
CA THR A 5 0.47 2.43 20.99
C THR A 5 1.62 2.52 20.01
N ARG A 6 2.06 3.73 19.70
CA ARG A 6 3.19 3.97 18.79
C ARG A 6 4.47 3.40 19.39
N THR A 7 4.88 3.86 20.57
CA THR A 7 6.17 3.52 21.18
C THR A 7 6.29 2.02 21.52
N TYR A 8 5.25 1.40 22.07
CA TYR A 8 5.38 0.03 22.59
C TYR A 8 4.98 -1.06 21.61
N LEU A 9 4.22 -0.74 20.57
CA LEU A 9 3.71 -1.76 19.67
C LEU A 9 4.17 -1.51 18.22
N ILE A 10 3.95 -0.32 17.69
CA ILE A 10 4.26 -0.05 16.28
C ILE A 10 5.77 0.03 16.06
N ASP A 11 6.50 0.74 16.94
CA ASP A 11 7.96 0.85 16.83
C ASP A 11 8.63 -0.52 16.88
N LEU A 12 8.24 -1.36 17.85
CA LEU A 12 8.77 -2.72 17.97
C LEU A 12 8.51 -3.56 16.71
N MET A 13 7.28 -3.51 16.17
CA MET A 13 6.93 -4.25 14.95
C MET A 13 7.68 -3.73 13.72
N LEU A 14 7.98 -2.44 13.65
CA LEU A 14 8.81 -1.87 12.58
C LEU A 14 10.27 -2.34 12.69
N GLU A 15 10.84 -2.33 13.90
CA GLU A 15 12.18 -2.85 14.17
C GLU A 15 12.30 -4.34 13.85
N GLU A 16 11.30 -5.16 14.22
CA GLU A 16 11.22 -6.59 13.85
C GLU A 16 11.19 -6.80 12.34
N ALA A 17 10.59 -5.88 11.58
CA ALA A 17 10.60 -5.89 10.13
C ALA A 17 11.91 -5.33 9.51
N GLY A 18 12.89 -4.98 10.34
CA GLY A 18 14.20 -4.49 9.92
C GLY A 18 14.26 -3.00 9.60
N TRP A 19 13.32 -2.21 10.12
CA TRP A 19 13.32 -0.76 9.97
C TRP A 19 14.10 -0.08 11.09
N ASP A 20 14.80 1.01 10.76
CA ASP A 20 15.60 1.82 11.69
C ASP A 20 14.88 3.15 11.94
N ILE A 21 14.30 3.26 13.16
CA ILE A 21 13.56 4.46 13.58
C ILE A 21 14.51 5.63 13.78
N GLY A 22 14.20 6.75 13.14
CA GLY A 22 15.05 7.94 13.12
C GLY A 22 15.97 8.01 11.89
N ASN A 23 16.30 6.87 11.26
CA ASN A 23 17.09 6.81 10.05
C ASN A 23 16.20 6.52 8.82
N THR A 24 15.80 5.29 8.57
CA THR A 24 14.94 4.90 7.45
C THR A 24 13.45 5.13 7.73
N VAL A 25 13.06 5.30 8.98
CA VAL A 25 11.72 5.70 9.40
C VAL A 25 11.76 7.09 9.99
N LYS A 26 10.94 8.00 9.46
CA LYS A 26 10.75 9.34 10.02
C LYS A 26 9.38 9.45 10.67
N LEU A 27 9.36 10.13 11.82
CA LEU A 27 8.15 10.34 12.64
C LEU A 27 7.59 11.73 12.40
N GLU A 28 6.27 11.89 12.56
CA GLU A 28 5.58 13.19 12.50
C GLU A 28 5.97 14.00 11.26
N VAL A 29 5.96 13.34 10.09
CA VAL A 29 6.40 13.97 8.84
C VAL A 29 5.34 14.98 8.37
N PRO A 30 5.70 16.27 8.26
CA PRO A 30 4.75 17.30 7.81
C PRO A 30 4.41 17.11 6.32
N VAL A 31 3.14 17.25 5.99
CA VAL A 31 2.63 17.23 4.62
C VAL A 31 1.70 18.42 4.37
N THR A 32 1.66 18.86 3.13
CA THR A 32 0.80 19.96 2.68
C THR A 32 -0.19 19.47 1.62
N GLY A 33 -1.33 20.16 1.50
CA GLY A 33 -2.38 19.79 0.54
C GLY A 33 -3.49 18.94 1.15
N MET A 34 -3.57 18.87 2.47
CA MET A 34 -4.71 18.28 3.18
C MET A 34 -5.99 19.11 2.97
N PRO A 35 -7.18 18.46 2.96
CA PRO A 35 -8.46 19.16 2.81
C PRO A 35 -8.91 19.88 4.11
N SER A 36 -7.99 20.13 5.04
CA SER A 36 -8.21 20.90 6.26
C SER A 36 -8.07 22.39 6.00
N THR A 37 -8.57 23.23 6.92
CA THR A 37 -8.46 24.70 6.83
C THR A 37 -7.01 25.18 6.78
N SER A 38 -6.09 24.50 7.47
CA SER A 38 -4.65 24.81 7.44
C SER A 38 -3.97 24.28 6.18
N GLY A 39 -4.56 23.28 5.51
CA GLY A 39 -3.92 22.58 4.40
C GLY A 39 -2.74 21.71 4.82
N GLU A 40 -2.47 21.60 6.12
CA GLU A 40 -1.33 20.88 6.69
C GLU A 40 -1.78 19.62 7.43
N GLY A 41 -0.87 18.67 7.55
CA GLY A 41 -1.02 17.45 8.34
C GLY A 41 0.33 16.86 8.70
N PHE A 42 0.32 15.88 9.61
CA PHE A 42 1.50 15.17 10.05
C PHE A 42 1.24 13.67 9.91
N VAL A 43 2.10 13.01 9.15
CA VAL A 43 2.07 11.55 9.00
C VAL A 43 2.81 10.93 10.16
N ASP A 44 2.17 10.03 10.90
CA ASP A 44 2.77 9.43 12.09
C ASP A 44 4.12 8.77 11.78
N TYR A 45 4.19 7.96 10.70
CA TYR A 45 5.45 7.37 10.22
C TYR A 45 5.52 7.39 8.71
N VAL A 46 6.70 7.69 8.17
CA VAL A 46 7.02 7.49 6.76
C VAL A 46 8.29 6.64 6.66
N LEU A 47 8.19 5.55 5.91
CA LEU A 47 9.25 4.57 5.69
C LEU A 47 9.91 4.88 4.35
N TYR A 48 11.21 5.18 4.39
CA TYR A 48 11.97 5.59 3.22
C TYR A 48 12.92 4.50 2.72
N ASP A 49 13.22 4.53 1.43
CA ASP A 49 14.34 3.78 0.90
C ASP A 49 15.67 4.55 1.04
N ALA A 50 16.76 3.95 0.55
CA ALA A 50 18.08 4.57 0.57
C ALA A 50 18.18 5.84 -0.30
N ASP A 51 17.30 5.97 -1.31
CA ASP A 51 17.25 7.11 -2.22
C ASP A 51 16.35 8.24 -1.68
N GLY A 52 15.80 8.07 -0.47
CA GLY A 52 14.92 9.04 0.18
C GLY A 52 13.50 9.10 -0.40
N LEU A 53 13.09 8.10 -1.17
CA LEU A 53 11.72 7.98 -1.66
C LEU A 53 10.83 7.24 -0.64
N PRO A 54 9.57 7.70 -0.40
CA PRO A 54 8.68 7.06 0.54
C PRO A 54 8.18 5.72 -0.02
N LEU A 55 8.53 4.62 0.67
CA LEU A 55 8.04 3.28 0.35
C LEU A 55 6.67 3.00 0.97
N ALA A 56 6.49 3.44 2.21
CA ALA A 56 5.22 3.30 2.93
C ALA A 56 4.98 4.45 3.90
N LEU A 57 3.74 4.61 4.30
CA LEU A 57 3.34 5.40 5.45
C LEU A 57 2.56 4.53 6.44
N VAL A 58 2.59 4.91 7.71
CA VAL A 58 1.77 4.28 8.75
C VAL A 58 0.98 5.35 9.49
N GLU A 59 -0.32 5.16 9.56
CA GLU A 59 -1.23 5.94 10.41
C GLU A 59 -1.54 5.14 11.67
N ALA A 60 -1.21 5.67 12.82
CA ALA A 60 -1.41 5.04 14.11
C ALA A 60 -2.73 5.47 14.75
N LYS A 61 -3.40 4.55 15.40
CA LYS A 61 -4.60 4.81 16.20
C LYS A 61 -4.44 4.20 17.60
N ARG A 62 -5.24 4.68 18.54
CA ARG A 62 -5.27 4.11 19.89
C ARG A 62 -5.65 2.63 19.85
N THR A 63 -5.09 1.83 20.74
CA THR A 63 -5.38 0.39 20.84
C THR A 63 -6.86 0.09 21.04
N THR A 64 -7.61 1.00 21.64
CA THR A 64 -9.07 0.89 21.87
C THR A 64 -9.91 1.33 20.66
N SER A 65 -9.28 1.91 19.64
CA SER A 65 -9.96 2.39 18.44
C SER A 65 -9.85 1.40 17.29
N SER A 66 -10.86 1.37 16.42
CA SER A 66 -10.76 0.62 15.17
C SER A 66 -9.67 1.24 14.28
N PRO A 67 -8.73 0.46 13.75
CA PRO A 67 -7.72 0.98 12.83
C PRO A 67 -8.32 1.59 11.56
N LYS A 68 -9.51 1.15 11.13
CA LYS A 68 -10.25 1.72 9.98
C LYS A 68 -10.56 3.21 10.10
N MET A 69 -10.56 3.76 11.31
CA MET A 69 -10.73 5.20 11.50
C MET A 69 -9.58 6.04 10.90
N GLY A 70 -8.39 5.42 10.72
CA GLY A 70 -7.24 6.05 10.08
C GLY A 70 -7.18 5.88 8.56
N GLU A 71 -8.02 5.03 7.97
CA GLU A 71 -7.94 4.65 6.55
C GLU A 71 -8.05 5.86 5.61
N GLN A 72 -9.07 6.69 5.79
CA GLN A 72 -9.27 7.88 4.95
C GLN A 72 -8.15 8.91 5.13
N GLN A 73 -7.70 9.13 6.37
CA GLN A 73 -6.61 10.04 6.68
C GLN A 73 -5.30 9.57 6.06
N ALA A 74 -4.99 8.28 6.19
CA ALA A 74 -3.79 7.67 5.60
C ALA A 74 -3.78 7.78 4.07
N LYS A 75 -4.94 7.65 3.43
CA LYS A 75 -5.07 7.84 1.98
C LYS A 75 -4.75 9.29 1.56
N LEU A 76 -5.29 10.28 2.27
CA LEU A 76 -5.00 11.68 2.01
C LEU A 76 -3.51 12.00 2.20
N TYR A 77 -2.87 11.42 3.20
CA TYR A 77 -1.43 11.55 3.39
C TYR A 77 -0.64 10.92 2.24
N ALA A 78 -1.07 9.76 1.73
CA ALA A 78 -0.45 9.16 0.55
C ALA A 78 -0.57 10.06 -0.69
N ASP A 79 -1.71 10.73 -0.88
CA ASP A 79 -1.92 11.70 -1.95
C ASP A 79 -0.96 12.89 -1.84
N CYS A 80 -0.73 13.40 -0.61
CA CYS A 80 0.20 14.49 -0.35
C CYS A 80 1.65 14.08 -0.61
N LEU A 81 2.07 12.92 -0.11
CA LEU A 81 3.43 12.41 -0.31
C LEU A 81 3.71 12.12 -1.80
N GLU A 82 2.75 11.55 -2.52
CA GLU A 82 2.88 11.31 -3.96
C GLU A 82 3.07 12.61 -4.74
N LYS A 83 2.30 13.65 -4.43
CA LYS A 83 2.45 14.98 -5.05
C LYS A 83 3.83 15.59 -4.78
N ALA A 84 4.35 15.40 -3.57
CA ALA A 84 5.63 15.98 -3.16
C ALA A 84 6.84 15.23 -3.72
N THR A 85 6.76 13.91 -3.87
CA THR A 85 7.93 13.05 -4.18
C THR A 85 7.83 12.34 -5.53
N GLY A 86 6.66 12.32 -6.16
CA GLY A 86 6.41 11.56 -7.38
C GLY A 86 6.22 10.05 -7.15
N GLN A 87 6.32 9.57 -5.91
CA GLN A 87 6.11 8.17 -5.54
C GLN A 87 4.99 8.01 -4.54
N ARG A 88 3.96 7.24 -4.91
CA ARG A 88 2.88 6.89 -3.99
C ARG A 88 3.32 5.81 -3.01
N PRO A 89 3.36 6.08 -1.70
CA PRO A 89 3.71 5.08 -0.71
C PRO A 89 2.65 3.98 -0.62
N VAL A 90 3.02 2.82 -0.09
CA VAL A 90 2.07 1.81 0.39
C VAL A 90 1.47 2.31 1.70
N ILE A 91 0.18 2.14 1.89
CA ILE A 91 -0.52 2.65 3.06
C ILE A 91 -0.62 1.54 4.10
N PHE A 92 -0.22 1.84 5.33
CA PHE A 92 -0.55 1.08 6.51
C PHE A 92 -1.38 1.91 7.48
N TYR A 93 -2.28 1.27 8.20
CA TYR A 93 -2.91 1.85 9.38
C TYR A 93 -3.06 0.79 10.45
N SER A 94 -2.75 1.16 11.69
CA SER A 94 -2.60 0.22 12.80
C SER A 94 -3.08 0.80 14.12
N ASN A 95 -3.61 -0.07 14.99
CA ASN A 95 -3.81 0.25 16.40
C ASN A 95 -2.87 -0.54 17.32
N GLY A 96 -1.79 -1.10 16.76
CA GLY A 96 -0.82 -1.92 17.45
C GLY A 96 -1.20 -3.40 17.55
N TYR A 97 -2.48 -3.76 17.56
CA TYR A 97 -2.94 -5.17 17.55
C TYR A 97 -3.41 -5.64 16.17
N GLN A 98 -3.94 -4.73 15.40
CA GLN A 98 -4.41 -5.00 14.05
C GLN A 98 -3.74 -4.02 13.10
N THR A 99 -3.01 -4.56 12.15
CA THR A 99 -2.34 -3.79 11.10
C THR A 99 -2.94 -4.13 9.75
N HIS A 100 -3.33 -3.11 9.02
CA HIS A 100 -3.84 -3.25 7.67
C HIS A 100 -2.86 -2.66 6.67
N ILE A 101 -2.71 -3.33 5.53
CA ILE A 101 -1.98 -2.83 4.37
C ILE A 101 -2.95 -2.50 3.24
N TRP A 102 -2.72 -1.40 2.57
CA TRP A 102 -3.48 -0.99 1.41
C TRP A 102 -2.58 -0.50 0.28
N ASN A 103 -2.48 -1.31 -0.76
CA ASN A 103 -1.84 -0.94 -2.01
C ASN A 103 -2.94 -0.44 -2.97
N ASP A 104 -3.42 0.79 -2.74
CA ASP A 104 -4.61 1.35 -3.38
C ASP A 104 -4.45 1.57 -4.89
N VAL A 105 -3.21 1.75 -5.38
CA VAL A 105 -2.91 1.84 -6.83
C VAL A 105 -3.35 0.58 -7.57
N GLN A 106 -3.31 -0.58 -6.93
CA GLN A 106 -3.73 -1.85 -7.53
C GLN A 106 -5.24 -2.11 -7.45
N GLY A 107 -6.01 -1.17 -6.88
CA GLY A 107 -7.47 -1.22 -6.87
C GLY A 107 -8.09 -2.28 -5.95
N GLY A 108 -7.31 -2.85 -5.02
CA GLY A 108 -7.83 -3.78 -4.02
C GLY A 108 -8.24 -3.09 -2.72
N PRO A 109 -9.13 -3.72 -1.91
CA PRO A 109 -9.43 -3.24 -0.57
C PRO A 109 -8.24 -3.42 0.36
N PRO A 110 -8.18 -2.66 1.46
CA PRO A 110 -7.24 -2.92 2.53
C PRO A 110 -7.38 -4.35 3.08
N ARG A 111 -6.29 -4.95 3.49
CA ARG A 111 -6.29 -6.29 4.09
C ARG A 111 -5.50 -6.32 5.38
N LEU A 112 -5.94 -7.16 6.32
CA LEU A 112 -5.23 -7.43 7.57
C LEU A 112 -3.91 -8.15 7.27
N VAL A 113 -2.85 -7.77 7.98
CA VAL A 113 -1.53 -8.39 7.94
C VAL A 113 -1.00 -8.61 9.35
N GLN A 114 -0.09 -9.56 9.52
CA GLN A 114 0.46 -9.91 10.83
C GLN A 114 1.53 -8.95 11.32
N GLY A 115 2.18 -8.19 10.40
CA GLY A 115 3.22 -7.24 10.72
C GLY A 115 3.52 -6.31 9.55
N PHE A 116 4.48 -5.43 9.74
CA PHE A 116 4.94 -4.55 8.68
C PHE A 116 5.83 -5.30 7.68
N TYR A 117 5.84 -4.81 6.46
CA TYR A 117 6.67 -5.36 5.40
C TYR A 117 8.10 -4.81 5.49
N THR A 118 9.06 -5.63 5.12
CA THR A 118 10.46 -5.23 4.97
C THR A 118 10.64 -4.22 3.83
N GLN A 119 11.75 -3.51 3.82
CA GLN A 119 12.11 -2.60 2.74
C GLN A 119 12.10 -3.28 1.37
N ALA A 120 12.65 -4.51 1.29
CA ALA A 120 12.71 -5.27 0.04
C ALA A 120 11.31 -5.67 -0.48
N GLU A 121 10.39 -6.03 0.41
CA GLU A 121 9.01 -6.37 0.03
C GLU A 121 8.25 -5.13 -0.47
N LEU A 122 8.40 -3.99 0.20
CA LEU A 122 7.77 -2.73 -0.23
C LEU A 122 8.32 -2.26 -1.58
N LYS A 123 9.62 -2.34 -1.80
CA LYS A 123 10.23 -2.06 -3.11
C LYS A 123 9.63 -2.93 -4.22
N ARG A 124 9.53 -4.23 -3.99
CA ARG A 124 8.89 -5.16 -4.95
C ARG A 124 7.43 -4.80 -5.23
N LEU A 125 6.66 -4.39 -4.21
CA LEU A 125 5.28 -3.95 -4.41
C LEU A 125 5.20 -2.72 -5.31
N ILE A 126 6.08 -1.73 -5.10
CA ILE A 126 6.12 -0.50 -5.89
C ILE A 126 6.60 -0.78 -7.32
N GLU A 127 7.63 -1.60 -7.50
CA GLU A 127 8.12 -2.03 -8.82
C GLU A 127 7.03 -2.75 -9.62
N ARG A 128 6.24 -3.61 -8.99
CA ARG A 128 5.10 -4.29 -9.65
C ARG A 128 4.02 -3.32 -10.13
N ARG A 129 3.89 -2.14 -9.52
CA ARG A 129 2.97 -1.10 -10.02
C ARG A 129 3.42 -0.55 -11.38
N LYS A 130 4.74 -0.41 -11.57
CA LYS A 130 5.36 0.11 -12.80
C LYS A 130 5.40 -0.95 -13.92
N ASN A 131 5.59 -2.21 -13.53
CA ASN A 131 5.68 -3.36 -14.42
C ASN A 131 4.33 -4.08 -14.50
N ASN A 132 3.31 -3.41 -15.00
CA ASN A 132 2.02 -4.05 -15.30
C ASN A 132 2.01 -4.43 -16.81
N PRO A 133 2.43 -5.67 -17.16
CA PRO A 133 2.45 -6.08 -18.56
C PRO A 133 1.03 -6.05 -19.12
N ASP A 134 0.93 -5.69 -20.39
CA ASP A 134 -0.34 -5.83 -21.10
C ASP A 134 -0.69 -7.31 -21.24
N LEU A 135 -1.66 -7.76 -20.46
CA LEU A 135 -2.10 -9.15 -20.44
C LEU A 135 -2.68 -9.59 -21.77
N SER A 136 -3.19 -8.65 -22.59
CA SER A 136 -3.72 -8.96 -23.93
C SER A 136 -2.62 -9.37 -24.93
N SER A 137 -1.37 -9.00 -24.64
CA SER A 137 -0.21 -9.32 -25.48
C SER A 137 0.38 -10.72 -25.22
N PHE A 138 -0.06 -11.41 -24.15
CA PHE A 138 0.45 -12.76 -23.87
C PHE A 138 -0.06 -13.77 -24.91
N PRO A 139 0.85 -14.54 -25.53
CA PRO A 139 0.46 -15.53 -26.51
C PRO A 139 -0.32 -16.67 -25.82
N ILE A 140 -1.47 -17.01 -26.40
CA ILE A 140 -2.22 -18.20 -25.99
C ILE A 140 -1.58 -19.40 -26.67
N ASN A 141 -1.27 -20.44 -25.90
CA ASN A 141 -0.73 -21.67 -26.45
C ASN A 141 -1.83 -22.46 -27.16
N GLU A 142 -1.94 -22.30 -28.47
CA GLU A 142 -2.97 -22.92 -29.31
C GLU A 142 -2.86 -24.45 -29.37
N THR A 143 -1.71 -25.05 -29.00
CA THR A 143 -1.58 -26.51 -28.92
C THR A 143 -2.23 -27.09 -27.66
N MET A 144 -2.42 -26.27 -26.63
CA MET A 144 -3.14 -26.63 -25.39
C MET A 144 -4.60 -26.20 -25.41
N VAL A 145 -4.94 -25.22 -26.21
CA VAL A 145 -6.27 -24.60 -26.30
C VAL A 145 -6.84 -24.89 -27.69
N GLU A 146 -7.43 -26.07 -27.86
CA GLU A 146 -7.87 -26.54 -29.18
C GLU A 146 -9.17 -25.93 -29.69
N ARG A 147 -10.00 -25.35 -28.79
CA ARG A 147 -11.35 -24.90 -29.13
C ARG A 147 -11.49 -23.39 -29.07
N TYR A 148 -12.09 -22.77 -30.08
CA TYR A 148 -12.24 -21.32 -30.21
C TYR A 148 -12.88 -20.65 -28.97
N TYR A 149 -13.86 -21.30 -28.34
CA TYR A 149 -14.50 -20.75 -27.14
C TYR A 149 -13.57 -20.69 -25.93
N GLN A 150 -12.60 -21.61 -25.82
CA GLN A 150 -11.59 -21.57 -24.78
C GLN A 150 -10.67 -20.35 -24.98
N THR A 151 -10.23 -20.11 -26.20
CA THR A 151 -9.43 -18.91 -26.57
C THR A 151 -10.22 -17.64 -26.26
N THR A 152 -11.51 -17.60 -26.59
CA THR A 152 -12.37 -16.46 -26.31
C THR A 152 -12.52 -16.23 -24.81
N ALA A 153 -12.75 -17.29 -24.02
CA ALA A 153 -12.83 -17.21 -22.58
C ALA A 153 -11.53 -16.67 -21.94
N ILE A 154 -10.37 -17.20 -22.37
CA ILE A 154 -9.07 -16.74 -21.89
C ILE A 154 -8.88 -15.24 -22.21
N LYS A 155 -9.16 -14.80 -23.42
CA LYS A 155 -9.05 -13.38 -23.82
C LYS A 155 -9.96 -12.50 -22.97
N SER A 156 -11.19 -12.94 -22.72
CA SER A 156 -12.13 -12.21 -21.85
C SER A 156 -11.62 -12.09 -20.42
N ILE A 157 -11.10 -13.18 -19.83
CA ILE A 157 -10.49 -13.17 -18.50
C ILE A 157 -9.31 -12.20 -18.44
N LEU A 158 -8.39 -12.28 -19.41
CA LEU A 158 -7.23 -11.41 -19.45
C LEU A 158 -7.63 -9.93 -19.56
N ALA A 159 -8.65 -9.61 -20.36
CA ALA A 159 -9.19 -8.25 -20.46
C ALA A 159 -9.79 -7.74 -19.14
N GLU A 160 -10.55 -8.58 -18.42
CA GLU A 160 -11.10 -8.23 -17.09
C GLU A 160 -9.99 -8.03 -16.05
N PHE A 161 -8.97 -8.88 -16.03
CA PHE A 161 -7.82 -8.72 -15.14
C PHE A 161 -7.00 -7.47 -15.48
N GLN A 162 -6.87 -7.14 -16.77
CA GLN A 162 -6.21 -5.89 -17.19
C GLN A 162 -6.94 -4.65 -16.64
N GLN A 163 -8.27 -4.71 -16.52
CA GLN A 163 -9.09 -3.68 -15.89
C GLN A 163 -9.09 -3.75 -14.35
N LYS A 164 -8.22 -4.60 -13.76
CA LYS A 164 -8.10 -4.82 -12.30
C LYS A 164 -9.36 -5.38 -11.63
N LYS A 165 -10.25 -5.98 -12.37
CA LYS A 165 -11.39 -6.72 -11.83
C LYS A 165 -10.91 -8.02 -11.21
N ARG A 166 -11.39 -8.35 -10.01
CA ARG A 166 -10.97 -9.53 -9.24
C ARG A 166 -11.94 -10.71 -9.33
N ALA A 167 -13.10 -10.48 -9.90
CA ALA A 167 -14.11 -11.50 -10.12
C ALA A 167 -14.79 -11.25 -11.45
N GLY A 168 -15.13 -12.33 -12.15
CA GLY A 168 -15.89 -12.31 -13.39
C GLY A 168 -16.70 -13.59 -13.52
N LEU A 169 -17.82 -13.52 -14.24
CA LEU A 169 -18.61 -14.67 -14.63
C LEU A 169 -18.24 -14.99 -16.09
N LEU A 170 -17.96 -16.27 -16.34
CA LEU A 170 -17.69 -16.81 -17.68
C LEU A 170 -18.96 -17.42 -18.27
#